data_03f663f31b1883bec170312ac4110db8
#
_entry.id   03f663f31b1883bec170312ac4110db8
#
_cell.length_a   1.000
_cell.length_b   1.000
_cell.length_c   1.000
_cell.angle_alpha   90.00
_cell.angle_beta   90.00
_cell.angle_gamma   90.00
#
_symmetry.space_group_name_H-M   'P 1'
#
loop_
_entity.id
_entity.type
_entity.pdbx_description
1 polymer ?
#
loop_
_entity_poly.entity_id
_entity_poly.type
_entity_poly.pdbx_seq_one_letter_code
_entity_poly.pdbx_strand_id
1 'polypeptide(L)'
;MRVIGGRLRGRSLPTGKNLEGLRPISGRIKQSLFDILKERVGGSRFLDLFAGTGAVGIEALSRGASLAVFIEFDRRHLEMLEANLALAGLKDRSRALRGNVVDDLCWV
;
A
#
# COMPACT_ATOMS: atom_id res chain seq x y z
N MET A 1 -11.25 2.33 -0.26
CA MET A 1 -10.13 3.29 -0.15
C MET A 1 -10.08 4.16 -1.38
N ARG A 2 -9.68 5.39 -1.21
CA ARG A 2 -9.59 6.32 -2.32
C ARG A 2 -8.17 6.85 -2.48
N VAL A 3 -7.67 6.84 -3.70
CA VAL A 3 -6.37 7.43 -4.00
C VAL A 3 -6.51 8.94 -4.01
N ILE A 4 -5.63 9.63 -3.28
CA ILE A 4 -5.75 11.07 -3.03
C ILE A 4 -4.98 11.89 -4.06
N GLY A 5 -3.79 11.47 -4.40
CA GLY A 5 -2.94 12.23 -5.31
C GLY A 5 -2.31 11.38 -6.39
N GLY A 6 -1.57 12.04 -7.27
CA GLY A 6 -0.84 11.38 -8.33
C GLY A 6 -1.68 10.91 -9.50
N ARG A 7 -1.13 9.99 -10.25
CA ARG A 7 -1.69 9.50 -11.51
C ARG A 7 -3.08 8.84 -11.36
N LEU A 8 -3.30 8.15 -10.23
CA LEU A 8 -4.56 7.45 -9.96
C LEU A 8 -5.52 8.26 -9.09
N ARG A 9 -5.27 9.53 -8.93
CA ARG A 9 -6.09 10.43 -8.09
C ARG A 9 -7.58 10.22 -8.33
N GLY A 10 -8.32 10.08 -7.23
CA GLY A 10 -9.77 9.93 -7.25
C GLY A 10 -10.27 8.51 -7.45
N ARG A 11 -9.39 7.58 -7.75
CA ARG A 11 -9.78 6.19 -7.96
C ARG A 11 -10.12 5.51 -6.65
N SER A 12 -11.23 4.77 -6.64
CA SER A 12 -11.66 4.00 -5.48
C SER A 12 -11.32 2.55 -5.65
N LEU A 13 -10.83 1.94 -4.57
CA LEU A 13 -10.46 0.52 -4.54
C LEU A 13 -11.10 -0.15 -3.33
N PRO A 14 -11.40 -1.45 -3.39
CA PRO A 14 -11.92 -2.16 -2.22
C PRO A 14 -11.04 -2.01 -1.00
N THR A 15 -11.66 -1.76 0.15
CA THR A 15 -10.94 -1.50 1.41
C THR A 15 -10.78 -2.73 2.27
N GLY A 16 -11.54 -3.78 2.01
CA GLY A 16 -11.54 -4.93 2.90
C GLY A 16 -12.14 -4.66 4.27
N LYS A 17 -13.01 -3.66 4.40
CA LYS A 17 -13.55 -3.26 5.70
C LYS A 17 -14.32 -4.36 6.43
N ASN A 18 -14.69 -5.43 5.72
CA ASN A 18 -15.33 -6.60 6.31
C ASN A 18 -14.32 -7.65 6.75
N LEU A 19 -13.03 -7.40 6.56
CA LEU A 19 -11.97 -8.31 6.98
C LEU A 19 -11.62 -8.05 8.45
N GLU A 20 -11.66 -9.10 9.23
CA GLU A 20 -11.35 -9.02 10.65
C GLU A 20 -9.91 -8.55 10.87
N GLY A 21 -9.71 -7.69 11.85
CA GLY A 21 -8.39 -7.18 12.22
C GLY A 21 -7.87 -6.07 11.33
N LEU A 22 -8.60 -5.70 10.28
CA LEU A 22 -8.18 -4.64 9.38
C LEU A 22 -8.71 -3.29 9.83
N ARG A 23 -7.82 -2.31 9.96
CA ARG A 23 -8.17 -0.91 10.19
C ARG A 23 -7.61 -0.08 9.04
N PRO A 24 -8.45 0.30 8.08
CA PRO A 24 -7.98 1.15 6.98
C PRO A 24 -7.47 2.48 7.51
N ILE A 25 -6.36 2.94 6.97
CA ILE A 25 -5.84 4.28 7.27
C ILE A 25 -6.84 5.32 6.78
N SER A 26 -7.08 6.37 7.57
CA SER A 26 -7.96 7.45 7.13
C SER A 26 -7.32 8.26 6.01
N GLY A 27 -8.14 8.88 5.17
CA GLY A 27 -7.66 9.74 4.10
C GLY A 27 -6.85 10.92 4.65
N ARG A 28 -7.26 11.47 5.79
CA ARG A 28 -6.56 12.57 6.43
C ARG A 28 -5.15 12.19 6.86
N ILE A 29 -4.99 11.03 7.50
CA ILE A 29 -3.68 10.56 7.95
C ILE A 29 -2.81 10.24 6.74
N LYS A 30 -3.37 9.60 5.74
CA LYS A 30 -2.64 9.28 4.51
C LYS A 30 -2.15 10.56 3.81
N GLN A 31 -3.00 11.57 3.71
CA GLN A 31 -2.63 12.87 3.15
C GLN A 31 -1.48 13.49 3.95
N SER A 32 -1.59 13.49 5.28
CA SER A 32 -0.54 14.04 6.13
C SER A 32 0.79 13.34 5.95
N LEU A 33 0.76 12.01 5.84
CA LEU A 33 1.96 11.22 5.60
C LEU A 33 2.66 11.65 4.30
N PHE A 34 1.90 11.75 3.22
CA PHE A 34 2.48 12.10 1.92
C PHE A 34 2.84 13.57 1.81
N ASP A 35 2.21 14.44 2.60
CA ASP A 35 2.65 15.83 2.73
C ASP A 35 4.02 15.91 3.39
N ILE A 36 4.31 15.03 4.35
CA ILE A 36 5.63 14.95 4.99
C ILE A 36 6.66 14.40 4.03
N LEU A 37 6.33 13.34 3.30
CA LEU A 37 7.26 12.68 2.39
C LEU A 37 7.55 13.51 1.14
N LYS A 38 6.54 14.22 0.64
CA LYS A 38 6.65 15.12 -0.53
C LYS A 38 7.45 14.53 -1.68
N GLU A 39 8.52 15.21 -2.05
CA GLU A 39 9.35 14.89 -3.21
C GLU A 39 10.11 13.58 -3.09
N ARG A 40 10.22 13.05 -1.88
CA ARG A 40 10.94 11.79 -1.66
C ARG A 40 10.23 10.58 -2.27
N VAL A 41 8.95 10.72 -2.58
CA VAL A 41 8.14 9.61 -3.11
C VAL A 41 8.45 9.36 -4.58
N GLY A 42 8.52 10.42 -5.38
CA GLY A 42 8.77 10.27 -6.82
C GLY A 42 10.07 9.55 -7.11
N GLY A 43 10.00 8.48 -7.89
CA GLY A 43 11.17 7.67 -8.24
C GLY A 43 11.66 6.75 -7.12
N SER A 44 11.04 6.77 -5.96
CA SER A 44 11.49 5.97 -4.81
C SER A 44 11.15 4.49 -4.94
N ARG A 45 11.84 3.69 -4.14
CA ARG A 45 11.44 2.33 -3.82
C ARG A 45 10.80 2.35 -2.44
N PHE A 46 9.53 2.03 -2.38
CA PHE A 46 8.71 2.19 -1.18
C PHE A 46 8.46 0.82 -0.54
N LEU A 47 8.74 0.72 0.75
CA LEU A 47 8.52 -0.52 1.49
C LEU A 47 7.41 -0.30 2.52
N ASP A 48 6.35 -1.10 2.43
CA ASP A 48 5.24 -1.09 3.37
C ASP A 48 5.22 -2.40 4.16
N LEU A 49 5.60 -2.33 5.41
CA LEU A 49 5.78 -3.51 6.27
C LEU A 49 4.47 -4.03 6.86
N PHE A 50 3.42 -3.25 6.87
CA PHE A 50 2.10 -3.62 7.39
C PHE A 50 1.05 -3.22 6.37
N ALA A 51 1.10 -3.87 5.23
CA ALA A 51 0.44 -3.37 4.03
C ALA A 51 -1.09 -3.35 4.11
N GLY A 52 -1.72 -4.28 4.81
CA GLY A 52 -3.16 -4.40 4.79
C GLY A 52 -3.65 -4.61 3.37
N THR A 53 -4.57 -3.77 2.92
CA THR A 53 -5.09 -3.82 1.55
C THR A 53 -4.35 -2.89 0.59
N GLY A 54 -3.26 -2.30 1.04
CA GLY A 54 -2.33 -1.59 0.17
C GLY A 54 -2.51 -0.08 0.08
N ALA A 55 -3.32 0.53 0.95
CA ALA A 55 -3.65 1.95 0.83
C ALA A 55 -2.44 2.87 0.73
N VAL A 56 -1.43 2.64 1.55
CA VAL A 56 -0.25 3.52 1.62
C VAL A 56 0.68 3.31 0.43
N GLY A 57 1.05 2.07 0.16
CA GLY A 57 1.96 1.77 -0.96
C GLY A 57 1.35 2.07 -2.32
N ILE A 58 0.03 1.84 -2.47
CA ILE A 58 -0.67 2.20 -3.71
C ILE A 58 -0.66 3.72 -3.89
N GLU A 59 -0.86 4.48 -2.82
CA GLU A 59 -0.74 5.93 -2.86
C GLU A 59 0.66 6.34 -3.32
N ALA A 60 1.70 5.70 -2.77
CA ALA A 60 3.07 5.98 -3.17
C ALA A 60 3.30 5.72 -4.67
N LEU A 61 2.80 4.58 -5.17
CA LEU A 61 2.91 4.26 -6.59
C LEU A 61 2.15 5.27 -7.46
N SER A 62 0.97 5.69 -7.01
CA SER A 62 0.19 6.71 -7.70
C SER A 62 0.97 8.03 -7.80
N ARG A 63 1.75 8.36 -6.80
CA ARG A 63 2.54 9.59 -6.74
C ARG A 63 3.92 9.46 -7.35
N GLY A 64 4.19 8.35 -8.02
CA GLY A 64 5.39 8.19 -8.83
C GLY A 64 6.50 7.34 -8.25
N ALA A 65 6.27 6.60 -7.16
CA ALA A 65 7.25 5.63 -6.69
C ALA A 65 7.54 4.63 -7.82
N SER A 66 8.79 4.26 -7.98
CA SER A 66 9.19 3.35 -9.05
C SER A 66 8.84 1.91 -8.74
N LEU A 67 8.84 1.55 -7.46
CA LEU A 67 8.52 0.20 -6.99
C LEU A 67 7.94 0.30 -5.58
N ALA A 68 6.95 -0.51 -5.28
CA ALA A 68 6.50 -0.70 -3.91
C ALA A 68 6.55 -2.18 -3.56
N VAL A 69 7.12 -2.46 -2.40
CA VAL A 69 7.14 -3.80 -1.82
C VAL A 69 6.22 -3.79 -0.62
N PHE A 70 5.28 -4.72 -0.62
CA PHE A 70 4.28 -4.84 0.42
C PHE A 70 4.51 -6.12 1.19
N ILE A 71 4.53 -6.03 2.51
CA ILE A 71 4.58 -7.21 3.36
C ILE A 71 3.34 -7.25 4.21
N GLU A 72 2.62 -8.36 4.15
CA GLU A 72 1.38 -8.55 4.87
C GLU A 72 1.33 -9.97 5.43
N PHE A 73 1.00 -10.09 6.70
CA PHE A 73 0.92 -11.36 7.39
C PHE A 73 -0.40 -12.10 7.11
N ASP A 74 -1.52 -11.37 7.12
CA ASP A 74 -2.84 -11.97 6.97
C ASP A 74 -3.11 -12.29 5.50
N ARG A 75 -3.38 -13.57 5.24
CA ARG A 75 -3.60 -14.06 3.88
C ARG A 75 -4.77 -13.38 3.18
N ARG A 76 -5.85 -13.11 3.91
CA ARG A 76 -7.04 -12.47 3.33
C ARG A 76 -6.75 -11.03 2.93
N HIS A 77 -5.99 -10.32 3.75
CA HIS A 77 -5.55 -8.97 3.43
C HIS A 77 -4.62 -8.96 2.23
N LEU A 78 -3.72 -9.93 2.17
CA LEU A 78 -2.80 -10.07 1.03
C LEU A 78 -3.55 -10.32 -0.27
N GLU A 79 -4.58 -11.17 -0.25
CA GLU A 79 -5.40 -11.43 -1.43
C GLU A 79 -6.11 -10.16 -1.90
N MET A 80 -6.64 -9.37 -0.98
CA MET A 80 -7.28 -8.09 -1.31
C MET A 80 -6.26 -7.10 -1.86
N LEU A 81 -5.07 -7.06 -1.27
CA LEU A 81 -3.97 -6.24 -1.76
C LEU A 81 -3.63 -6.59 -3.21
N GLU A 82 -3.47 -7.87 -3.50
CA GLU A 82 -3.14 -8.32 -4.85
C GLU A 82 -4.25 -7.96 -5.84
N ALA A 83 -5.51 -8.11 -5.43
CA ALA A 83 -6.65 -7.71 -6.24
C ALA A 83 -6.63 -6.19 -6.51
N ASN A 84 -6.32 -5.39 -5.50
CA ASN A 84 -6.23 -3.94 -5.65
C ASN A 84 -5.10 -3.53 -6.59
N LEU A 85 -3.95 -4.18 -6.49
CA LEU A 85 -2.83 -3.92 -7.39
C LEU A 85 -3.18 -4.24 -8.84
N ALA A 86 -3.90 -5.33 -9.07
CA ALA A 86 -4.36 -5.71 -10.39
C ALA A 86 -5.37 -4.70 -10.94
N LEU A 87 -6.36 -4.32 -10.13
CA LEU A 87 -7.38 -3.35 -10.52
C LEU A 87 -6.77 -1.99 -10.87
N ALA A 88 -5.74 -1.59 -10.15
CA ALA A 88 -5.08 -0.31 -10.36
C ALA A 88 -4.03 -0.34 -11.47
N GLY A 89 -3.76 -1.52 -12.06
CA GLY A 89 -2.75 -1.66 -13.10
C GLY A 89 -1.32 -1.49 -12.60
N LEU A 90 -1.06 -1.86 -11.35
CA LEU A 90 0.22 -1.61 -10.69
C LEU A 90 1.09 -2.85 -10.49
N LYS A 91 0.71 -3.99 -11.07
CA LYS A 91 1.46 -5.24 -10.85
C LYS A 91 2.91 -5.16 -11.30
N ASP A 92 3.19 -4.41 -12.35
CA ASP A 92 4.56 -4.29 -12.89
C ASP A 92 5.49 -3.52 -11.96
N ARG A 93 4.94 -2.70 -11.07
CA ARG A 93 5.71 -1.85 -10.18
C ARG A 93 5.52 -2.21 -8.71
N SER A 94 5.11 -3.44 -8.46
CA SER A 94 4.83 -3.88 -7.09
C SER A 94 5.29 -5.31 -6.86
N ARG A 95 5.54 -5.62 -5.58
CA ARG A 95 5.77 -6.97 -5.09
C ARG A 95 4.98 -7.12 -3.79
N ALA A 96 4.11 -8.09 -3.72
CA ALA A 96 3.32 -8.37 -2.52
C ALA A 96 3.78 -9.70 -1.94
N LEU A 97 4.27 -9.67 -0.71
CA LEU A 97 4.86 -10.82 -0.05
C LEU A 97 4.13 -11.11 1.25
N ARG A 98 3.90 -12.38 1.52
CA ARG A 98 3.36 -12.79 2.81
C ARG A 98 4.50 -12.95 3.80
N GLY A 99 4.40 -12.28 4.95
CA GLY A 99 5.41 -12.38 5.98
C GLY A 99 4.96 -11.76 7.27
N ASN A 100 5.58 -12.21 8.36
CA ASN A 100 5.40 -11.62 9.69
C ASN A 100 6.62 -10.77 9.99
N VAL A 101 6.43 -9.45 9.98
CA VAL A 101 7.52 -8.50 10.18
C VAL A 101 8.25 -8.72 11.51
N VAL A 102 7.50 -9.10 12.54
CA VAL A 102 8.09 -9.29 13.88
C VAL A 102 8.95 -10.56 13.93
N ASP A 103 8.47 -11.64 13.32
CA ASP A 103 9.14 -12.96 13.42
C ASP A 103 10.12 -13.23 12.28
N ASP A 104 9.76 -12.78 11.07
CA ASP A 104 10.49 -13.15 9.86
C ASP A 104 11.64 -12.19 9.53
N LEU A 105 11.62 -10.99 10.08
CA LEU A 105 12.68 -10.01 9.88
C LEU A 105 13.67 -10.06 11.05
N CYS A 106 14.17 -11.23 11.36
CA CYS A 106 15.18 -11.41 12.42
C CYS A 106 16.61 -11.17 11.91
N TRP A 107 16.71 -10.27 10.98
CA TRP A 107 17.94 -9.82 10.35
C TRP A 107 18.73 -8.84 11.17
N VAL A 108 18.18 -8.50 12.28
CA VAL A 108 18.78 -7.52 13.19
C VAL A 108 19.63 -8.20 14.23
#